data_b559fc93ce6fe0c1ba859ffd06b3d354
#
_entry.id   b559fc93ce6fe0c1ba859ffd06b3d354
#
_cell.length_a   1.000
_cell.length_b   1.000
_cell.length_c   1.000
_cell.angle_alpha   90.00
_cell.angle_beta   90.00
_cell.angle_gamma   90.00
#
_symmetry.space_group_name_H-M   'P 1'
#
loop_
_entity.id
_entity.type
_entity.pdbx_description
1 polymer ?
#
loop_
_entity_poly.entity_id
_entity_poly.type
_entity_poly.pdbx_seq_one_letter_code
_entity_poly.pdbx_strand_id
1 'polypeptide(L)'
;LGMVETMRDEGHTGLVHTAAASNLGQMLIKICSKEQIPLVNIVRKEEHVEMLKDLGAVDVCNSSLDGFMEDLVDALVNTGATLGFDATGGGKLASQILTAMEISANKTATEYSRYGSDKFKQVYIYGGLDRSPTTLTRSFGFSWGLGGWLLTPFIGKIGQEKFAQLRKRVADEIDTTFSSNYTKMI
;
A
#
# COMPACT_ATOMS: atom_id res chain seq x y z
N LEU A 1 -2.32 5.50 -10.15
CA LEU A 1 -3.77 5.55 -10.40
C LEU A 1 -4.41 4.17 -10.26
N GLY A 2 -3.91 3.10 -10.93
CA GLY A 2 -4.52 1.78 -10.87
C GLY A 2 -4.75 1.24 -9.45
N MET A 3 -3.82 1.45 -8.52
CA MET A 3 -3.95 1.05 -7.12
C MET A 3 -5.13 1.78 -6.44
N VAL A 4 -5.30 3.07 -6.71
CA VAL A 4 -6.40 3.88 -6.16
C VAL A 4 -7.74 3.44 -6.73
N GLU A 5 -7.81 3.16 -8.03
CA GLU A 5 -9.05 2.64 -8.63
C GLU A 5 -9.39 1.22 -8.12
N THR A 6 -8.38 0.34 -7.94
CA THR A 6 -8.59 -0.97 -7.31
C THR A 6 -9.15 -0.81 -5.90
N MET A 7 -8.59 0.11 -5.10
CA MET A 7 -9.08 0.42 -3.76
C MET A 7 -10.57 0.79 -3.77
N ARG A 8 -10.98 1.66 -4.68
CA ARG A 8 -12.37 2.12 -4.82
C ARG A 8 -13.31 1.01 -5.27
N ASP A 9 -12.90 0.28 -6.30
CA ASP A 9 -13.69 -0.81 -6.89
C ASP A 9 -13.93 -1.95 -5.89
N GLU A 10 -12.99 -2.19 -4.98
CA GLU A 10 -13.06 -3.25 -3.97
C GLU A 10 -13.58 -2.77 -2.61
N GLY A 11 -13.96 -1.48 -2.51
CA GLY A 11 -14.60 -0.93 -1.31
C GLY A 11 -13.66 -0.66 -0.14
N HIS A 12 -12.35 -0.57 -0.38
CA HIS A 12 -11.37 -0.15 0.61
C HIS A 12 -11.28 1.37 0.70
N THR A 13 -10.87 1.90 1.86
CA THR A 13 -10.83 3.35 2.12
C THR A 13 -9.42 3.91 2.34
N GLY A 14 -8.42 3.06 2.43
CA GLY A 14 -7.02 3.44 2.60
C GLY A 14 -6.07 2.38 2.06
N LEU A 15 -4.83 2.76 1.88
CA LEU A 15 -3.80 1.95 1.23
C LEU A 15 -2.57 1.74 2.11
N VAL A 16 -1.91 0.59 1.93
CA VAL A 16 -0.52 0.36 2.35
C VAL A 16 0.32 0.14 1.09
N HIS A 17 1.48 0.78 1.01
CA HIS A 17 2.37 0.64 -0.12
C HIS A 17 3.81 0.37 0.32
N THR A 18 4.42 -0.70 -0.18
CA THR A 18 5.84 -1.01 0.06
C THR A 18 6.73 -0.39 -1.02
N ALA A 19 8.03 -0.34 -0.77
CA ALA A 19 8.99 0.36 -1.63
C ALA A 19 8.56 1.83 -1.94
N ALA A 20 7.99 2.50 -0.93
CA ALA A 20 7.33 3.80 -1.08
C ALA A 20 8.28 4.92 -1.54
N ALA A 21 9.59 4.77 -1.35
CA ALA A 21 10.61 5.70 -1.85
C ALA A 21 10.84 5.65 -3.38
N SER A 22 10.28 4.64 -4.06
CA SER A 22 10.37 4.54 -5.53
C SER A 22 9.61 5.67 -6.22
N ASN A 23 9.92 5.94 -7.50
CA ASN A 23 9.17 6.94 -8.28
C ASN A 23 7.66 6.67 -8.26
N LEU A 24 7.25 5.39 -8.36
CA LEU A 24 5.84 5.01 -8.28
C LEU A 24 5.25 5.34 -6.90
N GLY A 25 5.98 5.06 -5.83
CA GLY A 25 5.54 5.37 -4.47
C GLY A 25 5.39 6.87 -4.23
N GLN A 26 6.35 7.68 -4.69
CA GLN A 26 6.27 9.14 -4.61
C GLN A 26 5.08 9.70 -5.39
N MET A 27 4.80 9.17 -6.58
CA MET A 27 3.58 9.52 -7.33
C MET A 27 2.32 9.13 -6.58
N LEU A 28 2.30 7.96 -5.95
CA LEU A 28 1.16 7.50 -5.16
C LEU A 28 0.89 8.42 -3.96
N ILE A 29 1.94 8.86 -3.26
CA ILE A 29 1.84 9.83 -2.16
C ILE A 29 1.18 11.13 -2.65
N LYS A 30 1.63 11.68 -3.79
CA LYS A 30 1.05 12.90 -4.38
C LYS A 30 -0.44 12.72 -4.73
N ILE A 31 -0.81 11.56 -5.30
CA ILE A 31 -2.20 11.24 -5.63
C ILE A 31 -3.05 11.16 -4.35
N CYS A 32 -2.59 10.38 -3.36
CA CYS A 32 -3.33 10.15 -2.12
C CYS A 32 -3.48 11.44 -1.32
N SER A 33 -2.44 12.28 -1.25
CA SER A 33 -2.51 13.59 -0.60
C SER A 33 -3.55 14.51 -1.28
N LYS A 34 -3.53 14.59 -2.62
CA LYS A 34 -4.49 15.40 -3.40
C LYS A 34 -5.94 14.93 -3.24
N GLU A 35 -6.15 13.63 -3.12
CA GLU A 35 -7.48 13.01 -3.04
C GLU A 35 -7.91 12.67 -1.60
N GLN A 36 -7.10 13.06 -0.61
CA GLN A 36 -7.33 12.80 0.81
C GLN A 36 -7.53 11.31 1.13
N ILE A 37 -6.79 10.45 0.45
CA ILE A 37 -6.78 9.00 0.68
C ILE A 37 -5.72 8.68 1.73
N PRO A 38 -6.09 8.02 2.85
CA PRO A 38 -5.12 7.56 3.84
C PRO A 38 -4.13 6.57 3.22
N LEU A 39 -2.83 6.80 3.44
CA LEU A 39 -1.77 5.98 2.86
C LEU A 39 -0.67 5.72 3.88
N VAL A 40 -0.45 4.44 4.18
CA VAL A 40 0.72 3.98 4.95
C VAL A 40 1.85 3.62 4.00
N ASN A 41 3.00 4.24 4.20
CA ASN A 41 4.19 4.08 3.37
C ASN A 41 5.22 3.21 4.09
N ILE A 42 5.69 2.14 3.46
CA ILE A 42 6.71 1.26 4.03
C ILE A 42 8.01 1.43 3.26
N VAL A 43 9.10 1.72 3.99
CA VAL A 43 10.46 1.85 3.50
C VAL A 43 11.43 1.00 4.35
N ARG A 44 12.71 0.92 3.94
CA ARG A 44 13.74 0.15 4.66
C ARG A 44 14.90 1.00 5.19
N LYS A 45 14.94 2.29 4.88
CA LYS A 45 16.04 3.17 5.24
C LYS A 45 15.52 4.44 5.86
N GLU A 46 16.22 4.95 6.87
CA GLU A 46 15.84 6.17 7.57
C GLU A 46 15.85 7.40 6.64
N GLU A 47 16.85 7.50 5.75
CA GLU A 47 16.91 8.56 4.73
C GLU A 47 15.65 8.63 3.86
N HIS A 48 14.98 7.48 3.64
CA HIS A 48 13.73 7.43 2.90
C HIS A 48 12.52 7.87 3.75
N VAL A 49 12.56 7.66 5.06
CA VAL A 49 11.50 8.16 5.97
C VAL A 49 11.46 9.68 5.91
N GLU A 50 12.61 10.34 6.09
CA GLU A 50 12.72 11.80 6.03
C GLU A 50 12.27 12.33 4.66
N MET A 51 12.81 11.77 3.57
CA MET A 51 12.45 12.14 2.20
C MET A 51 10.94 12.06 1.95
N LEU A 52 10.25 11.02 2.43
CA LEU A 52 8.81 10.89 2.22
C LEU A 52 8.00 11.84 3.09
N LYS A 53 8.46 12.14 4.30
CA LYS A 53 7.86 13.18 5.16
C LYS A 53 7.97 14.56 4.53
N ASP A 54 9.12 14.89 3.95
CA ASP A 54 9.31 16.14 3.20
C ASP A 54 8.39 16.23 1.97
N LEU A 55 8.05 15.09 1.36
CA LEU A 55 7.07 14.99 0.27
C LEU A 55 5.62 15.12 0.74
N GLY A 56 5.37 15.16 2.05
CA GLY A 56 4.05 15.28 2.66
C GLY A 56 3.40 13.96 3.08
N ALA A 57 4.16 12.85 3.13
CA ALA A 57 3.65 11.60 3.67
C ALA A 57 3.46 11.70 5.20
N VAL A 58 2.31 11.30 5.70
CA VAL A 58 1.97 11.33 7.13
C VAL A 58 2.45 10.06 7.81
N ASP A 59 2.01 8.90 7.33
CA ASP A 59 2.32 7.60 7.92
C ASP A 59 3.44 6.93 7.12
N VAL A 60 4.65 6.86 7.74
CA VAL A 60 5.84 6.24 7.15
C VAL A 60 6.47 5.29 8.16
N CYS A 61 6.51 4.00 7.83
CA CYS A 61 7.06 2.94 8.67
C CYS A 61 8.36 2.39 8.07
N ASN A 62 9.40 2.24 8.91
CA ASN A 62 10.68 1.68 8.50
C ASN A 62 10.75 0.18 8.87
N SER A 63 10.66 -0.69 7.86
CA SER A 63 10.62 -2.15 8.06
C SER A 63 11.94 -2.78 8.51
N SER A 64 13.02 -2.01 8.66
CA SER A 64 14.30 -2.49 9.18
C SER A 64 14.46 -2.30 10.70
N LEU A 65 13.54 -1.58 11.35
CA LEU A 65 13.59 -1.30 12.78
C LEU A 65 12.84 -2.36 13.59
N ASP A 66 13.30 -2.61 14.82
CA ASP A 66 12.67 -3.58 15.73
C ASP A 66 11.22 -3.20 16.08
N GLY A 67 10.90 -1.90 16.16
CA GLY A 67 9.55 -1.36 16.41
C GLY A 67 8.60 -1.36 15.21
N PHE A 68 9.03 -1.85 14.05
CA PHE A 68 8.26 -1.77 12.80
C PHE A 68 6.80 -2.25 12.91
N MET A 69 6.57 -3.36 13.62
CA MET A 69 5.22 -3.91 13.73
C MET A 69 4.29 -3.02 14.58
N GLU A 70 4.83 -2.37 15.60
CA GLU A 70 4.08 -1.43 16.45
C GLU A 70 3.73 -0.18 15.65
N ASP A 71 4.72 0.41 14.98
CA ASP A 71 4.52 1.59 14.11
C ASP A 71 3.50 1.32 13.02
N LEU A 72 3.58 0.13 12.37
CA LEU A 72 2.65 -0.27 11.32
C LEU A 72 1.22 -0.44 11.84
N VAL A 73 1.06 -1.06 13.01
CA VAL A 73 -0.26 -1.21 13.64
C VAL A 73 -0.86 0.15 13.99
N ASP A 74 -0.08 1.06 14.55
CA ASP A 74 -0.57 2.39 14.92
C ASP A 74 -0.94 3.23 13.68
N ALA A 75 -0.12 3.18 12.62
CA ALA A 75 -0.46 3.78 11.33
C ALA A 75 -1.76 3.20 10.74
N LEU A 76 -1.99 1.89 10.87
CA LEU A 76 -3.21 1.24 10.41
C LEU A 76 -4.44 1.56 11.28
N VAL A 77 -4.27 1.77 12.57
CA VAL A 77 -5.35 2.28 13.45
C VAL A 77 -5.76 3.69 13.00
N ASN A 78 -4.80 4.54 12.69
CA ASN A 78 -5.05 5.92 12.25
C ASN A 78 -5.71 5.99 10.86
N THR A 79 -5.27 5.14 9.93
CA THR A 79 -5.72 5.19 8.52
C THR A 79 -6.92 4.31 8.22
N GLY A 80 -7.14 3.26 8.99
CA GLY A 80 -8.14 2.24 8.69
C GLY A 80 -7.85 1.47 7.40
N ALA A 81 -6.62 1.50 6.88
CA ALA A 81 -6.27 0.87 5.61
C ALA A 81 -6.32 -0.66 5.69
N THR A 82 -7.00 -1.27 4.72
CA THR A 82 -7.20 -2.73 4.61
C THR A 82 -6.75 -3.29 3.26
N LEU A 83 -6.14 -2.48 2.39
CA LEU A 83 -5.59 -2.89 1.10
C LEU A 83 -4.10 -2.54 1.02
N GLY A 84 -3.26 -3.54 0.78
CA GLY A 84 -1.82 -3.38 0.59
C GLY A 84 -1.37 -3.68 -0.83
N PHE A 85 -0.39 -2.91 -1.32
CA PHE A 85 0.33 -3.17 -2.56
C PHE A 85 1.81 -3.40 -2.24
N ASP A 86 2.26 -4.64 -2.44
CA ASP A 86 3.62 -5.06 -2.11
C ASP A 86 4.50 -5.23 -3.37
N ALA A 87 5.52 -4.38 -3.47
CA ALA A 87 6.56 -4.48 -4.49
C ALA A 87 7.67 -5.49 -4.14
N THR A 88 7.75 -5.86 -2.86
CA THR A 88 8.81 -6.74 -2.35
C THR A 88 8.57 -8.19 -2.77
N GLY A 89 7.38 -8.69 -2.54
CA GLY A 89 6.90 -10.01 -2.95
C GLY A 89 7.38 -11.14 -2.05
N GLY A 90 8.69 -11.33 -1.87
CA GLY A 90 9.26 -12.38 -1.05
C GLY A 90 9.35 -12.03 0.44
N GLY A 91 9.78 -13.01 1.24
CA GLY A 91 9.96 -12.86 2.68
C GLY A 91 8.66 -12.81 3.48
N LYS A 92 8.62 -12.01 4.52
CA LYS A 92 7.53 -11.96 5.51
C LYS A 92 6.65 -10.71 5.40
N LEU A 93 6.99 -9.74 4.55
CA LEU A 93 6.40 -8.41 4.60
C LEU A 93 4.88 -8.42 4.33
N ALA A 94 4.42 -9.17 3.33
CA ALA A 94 2.99 -9.33 3.07
C ALA A 94 2.23 -9.91 4.27
N SER A 95 2.82 -10.91 4.95
CA SER A 95 2.27 -11.48 6.18
C SER A 95 2.23 -10.49 7.33
N GLN A 96 3.28 -9.67 7.49
CA GLN A 96 3.34 -8.62 8.51
C GLN A 96 2.27 -7.55 8.28
N ILE A 97 2.05 -7.14 7.03
CA ILE A 97 0.99 -6.19 6.67
C ILE A 97 -0.39 -6.76 7.02
N LEU A 98 -0.70 -8.00 6.61
CA LEU A 98 -1.98 -8.65 6.95
C LEU A 98 -2.16 -8.82 8.47
N THR A 99 -1.08 -9.18 9.19
CA THR A 99 -1.11 -9.32 10.65
C THR A 99 -1.37 -7.96 11.33
N ALA A 100 -0.70 -6.91 10.89
CA ALA A 100 -0.90 -5.58 11.44
C ALA A 100 -2.32 -5.04 11.16
N MET A 101 -2.87 -5.30 9.96
CA MET A 101 -4.27 -4.99 9.63
C MET A 101 -5.26 -5.71 10.57
N GLU A 102 -5.00 -6.99 10.89
CA GLU A 102 -5.84 -7.74 11.83
C GLU A 102 -5.74 -7.20 13.25
N ILE A 103 -4.53 -6.90 13.72
CA ILE A 103 -4.34 -6.30 15.06
C ILE A 103 -5.02 -4.94 15.13
N SER A 104 -4.89 -4.10 14.11
CA SER A 104 -5.56 -2.81 14.02
C SER A 104 -7.08 -2.96 14.06
N ALA A 105 -7.65 -3.89 13.28
CA ALA A 105 -9.08 -4.17 13.26
C ALA A 105 -9.59 -4.62 14.63
N ASN A 106 -8.84 -5.48 15.34
CA ASN A 106 -9.20 -5.93 16.68
C ASN A 106 -9.05 -4.84 17.75
N LYS A 107 -8.04 -3.94 17.64
CA LYS A 107 -7.90 -2.77 18.53
C LYS A 107 -9.09 -1.82 18.42
N THR A 108 -9.72 -1.73 17.26
CA THR A 108 -10.85 -0.82 16.99
C THR A 108 -12.23 -1.51 17.03
N ALA A 109 -12.26 -2.83 17.28
CA ALA A 109 -13.50 -3.59 17.38
C ALA A 109 -14.26 -3.27 18.68
N THR A 110 -15.59 -3.21 18.56
CA THR A 110 -16.49 -3.03 19.73
C THR A 110 -16.87 -4.35 20.39
N GLU A 111 -16.71 -5.48 19.68
CA GLU A 111 -17.07 -6.81 20.16
C GLU A 111 -15.91 -7.80 19.95
N TYR A 112 -15.75 -8.72 20.88
CA TYR A 112 -14.77 -9.79 20.78
C TYR A 112 -15.23 -10.90 19.83
N SER A 113 -14.37 -11.31 18.91
CA SER A 113 -14.57 -12.50 18.07
C SER A 113 -13.41 -13.48 18.23
N ARG A 114 -13.75 -14.74 18.56
CA ARG A 114 -12.77 -15.85 18.64
C ARG A 114 -12.17 -16.23 17.29
N TYR A 115 -12.77 -15.81 16.19
CA TYR A 115 -12.35 -16.09 14.82
C TYR A 115 -11.57 -14.96 14.16
N GLY A 116 -11.29 -13.89 14.91
CA GLY A 116 -10.68 -12.67 14.41
C GLY A 116 -11.72 -11.66 13.88
N SER A 117 -11.23 -10.60 13.25
CA SER A 117 -12.09 -9.55 12.71
C SER A 117 -12.83 -10.03 11.45
N ASP A 118 -14.02 -9.48 11.21
CA ASP A 118 -14.81 -9.67 9.98
C ASP A 118 -14.35 -8.74 8.85
N LYS A 119 -13.45 -7.81 9.14
CA LYS A 119 -12.86 -6.89 8.16
C LYS A 119 -12.05 -7.64 7.12
N PHE A 120 -12.44 -7.53 5.85
CA PHE A 120 -11.65 -8.11 4.76
C PHE A 120 -10.36 -7.33 4.56
N LYS A 121 -9.23 -8.03 4.55
CA LYS A 121 -7.87 -7.51 4.35
C LYS A 121 -7.30 -8.09 3.07
N GLN A 122 -6.73 -7.26 2.22
CA GLN A 122 -6.14 -7.70 0.96
C GLN A 122 -4.71 -7.18 0.83
N VAL A 123 -3.80 -8.06 0.42
CA VAL A 123 -2.47 -7.64 -0.07
C VAL A 123 -2.30 -8.13 -1.50
N TYR A 124 -1.92 -7.23 -2.39
CA TYR A 124 -1.55 -7.52 -3.76
C TYR A 124 -0.03 -7.43 -3.94
N ILE A 125 0.58 -8.53 -4.35
CA ILE A 125 1.97 -8.55 -4.81
C ILE A 125 1.98 -8.09 -6.27
N TYR A 126 2.69 -6.99 -6.55
CA TYR A 126 2.83 -6.45 -7.90
C TYR A 126 4.30 -6.34 -8.36
N GLY A 127 5.25 -6.72 -7.51
CA GLY A 127 6.68 -6.72 -7.77
C GLY A 127 7.39 -7.93 -7.17
N GLY A 128 8.68 -8.05 -7.44
CA GLY A 128 9.53 -9.13 -6.97
C GLY A 128 10.93 -8.63 -6.64
N LEU A 129 11.03 -7.57 -5.83
CA LEU A 129 12.32 -7.04 -5.36
C LEU A 129 13.06 -8.05 -4.48
N ASP A 130 12.32 -8.87 -3.75
CA ASP A 130 12.81 -10.07 -3.06
C ASP A 130 12.25 -11.31 -3.78
N ARG A 131 13.16 -12.19 -4.22
CA ARG A 131 12.81 -13.43 -4.95
C ARG A 131 12.72 -14.66 -4.05
N SER A 132 12.88 -14.49 -2.73
CA SER A 132 12.66 -15.56 -1.79
C SER A 132 11.18 -15.95 -1.72
N PRO A 133 10.83 -17.14 -1.21
CA PRO A 133 9.43 -17.52 -1.03
C PRO A 133 8.67 -16.53 -0.16
N THR A 134 7.42 -16.23 -0.52
CA THR A 134 6.50 -15.47 0.31
C THR A 134 6.05 -16.34 1.48
N THR A 135 6.31 -15.90 2.71
CA THR A 135 5.99 -16.66 3.92
C THR A 135 4.78 -16.07 4.64
N LEU A 136 3.77 -16.89 4.94
CA LEU A 136 2.57 -16.51 5.67
C LEU A 136 2.52 -17.20 7.04
N THR A 137 2.32 -16.43 8.11
CA THR A 137 2.14 -16.94 9.47
C THR A 137 0.68 -17.30 9.77
N ARG A 138 -0.26 -16.79 8.98
CA ARG A 138 -1.71 -16.93 9.15
C ARG A 138 -2.25 -16.38 10.46
N SER A 139 -1.58 -15.37 11.04
CA SER A 139 -1.98 -14.69 12.29
C SER A 139 -2.88 -13.47 12.02
N PHE A 140 -3.74 -13.54 11.01
CA PHE A 140 -4.54 -12.41 10.53
C PHE A 140 -6.03 -12.75 10.33
N GLY A 141 -6.58 -13.60 11.21
CA GLY A 141 -7.98 -14.01 11.16
C GLY A 141 -8.31 -14.85 9.92
N PHE A 142 -9.58 -14.85 9.51
CA PHE A 142 -10.06 -15.66 8.39
C PHE A 142 -10.67 -14.85 7.24
N SER A 143 -10.71 -13.51 7.34
CA SER A 143 -11.23 -12.61 6.31
C SER A 143 -10.08 -11.87 5.63
N TRP A 144 -9.39 -12.54 4.70
CA TRP A 144 -8.22 -11.98 4.02
C TRP A 144 -7.98 -12.60 2.65
N GLY A 145 -7.19 -11.89 1.83
CA GLY A 145 -6.68 -12.35 0.55
C GLY A 145 -5.22 -11.97 0.33
N LEU A 146 -4.51 -12.82 -0.41
CA LEU A 146 -3.22 -12.50 -1.00
C LEU A 146 -3.29 -12.83 -2.47
N GLY A 147 -2.98 -11.87 -3.34
CA GLY A 147 -3.08 -12.05 -4.79
C GLY A 147 -1.95 -11.37 -5.55
N GLY A 148 -1.87 -11.66 -6.84
CA GLY A 148 -1.04 -10.89 -7.77
C GLY A 148 -1.82 -9.72 -8.35
N TRP A 149 -1.14 -8.59 -8.61
CA TRP A 149 -1.71 -7.46 -9.32
C TRP A 149 -0.79 -7.04 -10.48
N LEU A 150 -1.38 -6.86 -11.65
CA LEU A 150 -0.65 -6.43 -12.83
C LEU A 150 -1.48 -5.40 -13.62
N LEU A 151 -0.82 -4.38 -14.13
CA LEU A 151 -1.47 -3.28 -14.84
C LEU A 151 -2.28 -3.74 -16.07
N THR A 152 -1.75 -4.69 -16.85
CA THR A 152 -2.43 -5.14 -18.08
C THR A 152 -3.78 -5.82 -17.81
N PRO A 153 -3.90 -6.82 -16.92
CA PRO A 153 -5.20 -7.36 -16.52
C PRO A 153 -6.12 -6.32 -15.89
N PHE A 154 -5.58 -5.40 -15.08
CA PHE A 154 -6.34 -4.31 -14.50
C PHE A 154 -6.99 -3.42 -15.60
N ILE A 155 -6.22 -3.01 -16.62
CA ILE A 155 -6.74 -2.23 -17.75
C ILE A 155 -7.87 -2.98 -18.46
N GLY A 156 -7.73 -4.29 -18.66
CA GLY A 156 -8.78 -5.14 -19.24
C GLY A 156 -10.07 -5.13 -18.39
N LYS A 157 -9.92 -5.13 -17.05
CA LYS A 157 -11.06 -5.14 -16.11
C LYS A 157 -11.83 -3.81 -16.11
N ILE A 158 -11.12 -2.67 -16.12
CA ILE A 158 -11.77 -1.33 -16.01
C ILE A 158 -12.41 -0.85 -17.33
N GLY A 159 -12.06 -1.44 -18.46
CA GLY A 159 -12.57 -1.09 -19.77
C GLY A 159 -11.94 0.16 -20.39
N GLN A 160 -12.24 0.37 -21.68
CA GLN A 160 -11.59 1.38 -22.50
C GLN A 160 -11.89 2.81 -22.06
N GLU A 161 -13.12 3.09 -21.67
CA GLU A 161 -13.53 4.44 -21.26
C GLU A 161 -12.80 4.90 -20.01
N LYS A 162 -12.81 4.09 -18.95
CA LYS A 162 -12.09 4.40 -17.71
C LYS A 162 -10.59 4.50 -17.96
N PHE A 163 -10.03 3.60 -18.77
CA PHE A 163 -8.62 3.66 -19.13
C PHE A 163 -8.26 4.97 -19.87
N ALA A 164 -9.11 5.44 -20.80
CA ALA A 164 -8.91 6.71 -21.49
C ALA A 164 -8.91 7.90 -20.51
N GLN A 165 -9.82 7.90 -19.52
CA GLN A 165 -9.85 8.91 -18.45
C GLN A 165 -8.55 8.91 -17.63
N LEU A 166 -8.06 7.74 -17.23
CA LEU A 166 -6.80 7.63 -16.47
C LEU A 166 -5.58 8.10 -17.29
N ARG A 167 -5.53 7.76 -18.58
CA ARG A 167 -4.47 8.25 -19.48
C ARG A 167 -4.53 9.77 -19.65
N LYS A 168 -5.72 10.34 -19.82
CA LYS A 168 -5.89 11.79 -19.90
C LYS A 168 -5.37 12.46 -18.64
N ARG A 169 -5.73 11.94 -17.45
CA ARG A 169 -5.23 12.46 -16.19
C ARG A 169 -3.71 12.41 -16.08
N VAL A 170 -3.06 11.32 -16.54
CA VAL A 170 -1.59 11.25 -16.57
C VAL A 170 -1.01 12.33 -17.45
N ALA A 171 -1.59 12.56 -18.64
CA ALA A 171 -1.11 13.61 -19.55
C ALA A 171 -1.30 15.01 -18.95
N ASP A 172 -2.46 15.29 -18.34
CA ASP A 172 -2.77 16.59 -17.74
C ASP A 172 -1.88 16.91 -16.50
N GLU A 173 -1.40 15.91 -15.80
CA GLU A 173 -0.63 16.04 -14.55
C GLU A 173 0.85 15.59 -14.70
N ILE A 174 1.37 15.49 -15.93
CA ILE A 174 2.70 14.90 -16.21
C ILE A 174 3.84 15.67 -15.52
N ASP A 175 3.75 16.98 -15.47
CA ASP A 175 4.77 17.86 -14.88
C ASP A 175 4.59 18.09 -13.37
N THR A 176 3.55 17.53 -12.76
CA THR A 176 3.21 17.72 -11.34
C THR A 176 3.14 16.39 -10.59
N THR A 177 1.98 15.75 -10.58
CA THR A 177 1.76 14.48 -9.87
C THR A 177 2.64 13.35 -10.38
N PHE A 178 2.83 13.27 -11.70
CA PHE A 178 3.60 12.21 -12.36
C PHE A 178 5.02 12.62 -12.73
N SER A 179 5.46 13.80 -12.34
CA SER A 179 6.85 14.20 -12.51
C SER A 179 7.79 13.30 -11.71
N SER A 180 8.87 12.85 -12.30
CA SER A 180 9.93 12.13 -11.63
C SER A 180 11.30 12.75 -11.90
N ASN A 181 12.16 12.73 -10.89
CA ASN A 181 13.53 13.20 -11.00
C ASN A 181 14.48 12.01 -10.94
N TYR A 182 15.50 12.00 -11.82
CA TYR A 182 16.58 11.04 -11.71
C TYR A 182 17.50 11.45 -10.56
N THR A 183 17.75 10.54 -9.63
CA THR A 183 18.68 10.75 -8.52
C THR A 183 20.15 10.67 -8.97
N LYS A 184 20.42 9.99 -10.10
CA LYS A 184 21.77 9.88 -10.66
C LYS A 184 21.68 9.59 -12.17
N MET A 185 22.36 10.40 -12.97
CA MET A 185 22.71 10.02 -14.35
C MET A 185 23.99 9.16 -14.31
N ILE A 186 23.96 8.00 -14.94
CA ILE A 186 25.09 7.07 -15.06
C ILE A 186 25.79 7.39 -16.40
#